data_4996ddad3bc643bcfa4545bcefde5985
#
_entry.id   4996ddad3bc643bcfa4545bcefde5985
#
_cell.length_a   1.000
_cell.length_b   1.000
_cell.length_c   1.000
_cell.angle_alpha   90.00
_cell.angle_beta   90.00
_cell.angle_gamma   90.00
#
_symmetry.space_group_name_H-M   'P 1'
#
loop_
_entity.id
_entity.type
_entity.pdbx_description
1 polymer ?
#
loop_
_entity_poly.entity_id
_entity_poly.type
_entity_poly.pdbx_seq_one_letter_code
_entity_poly.pdbx_strand_id
1 'polypeptide(L)'
;VALRFVLFGCSGVAAHEGAYGAFFKVRCMVAEHLAKVPLGTLNERRTGDIKTVLNEDIEKLELFLAHNLPDLVCYMVGPVAIFIYLMTVNIPLALVSLVPLILAVVVMGVMFRNTDGLMDRTNRSITTLNSVMIEYISGMKLIKAYNMGSKSFQKFSGAIQEENAMWNETSRRMGPPYATFVVLIECGMLLMVPLGGMFFLKGSLAASAFLLFVYVGSMYLTEIRPLQELGTNFANVLGAITKTKEILDVPVYEGGMDFPENHDIELKNVRFSYDGR
;
A
#
# COMPACT_ATOMS: atom_id res chain seq x y z
N VAL A 1 25.35 -8.69 -18.15
CA VAL A 1 25.43 -8.32 -16.73
C VAL A 1 25.76 -6.84 -16.58
N ALA A 2 26.85 -6.32 -17.18
CA ALA A 2 27.24 -4.91 -17.05
C ALA A 2 26.17 -3.91 -17.50
N LEU A 3 25.52 -4.15 -18.64
CA LEU A 3 24.42 -3.30 -19.13
C LEU A 3 23.25 -3.28 -18.16
N ARG A 4 22.87 -4.43 -17.60
CA ARG A 4 21.78 -4.52 -16.60
C ARG A 4 22.14 -3.71 -15.35
N PHE A 5 23.38 -3.80 -14.87
CA PHE A 5 23.85 -3.03 -13.71
C PHE A 5 23.76 -1.52 -13.95
N VAL A 6 24.22 -1.04 -15.11
CA VAL A 6 24.17 0.38 -15.46
C VAL A 6 22.74 0.87 -15.58
N LEU A 7 21.88 0.13 -16.32
CA LEU A 7 20.47 0.51 -16.50
C LEU A 7 19.70 0.52 -15.18
N PHE A 8 19.94 -0.46 -14.31
CA PHE A 8 19.31 -0.53 -12.98
C PHE A 8 19.76 0.64 -12.10
N GLY A 9 21.06 0.95 -12.09
CA GLY A 9 21.59 2.09 -11.34
C GLY A 9 21.03 3.43 -11.84
N CYS A 10 21.02 3.65 -13.16
CA CYS A 10 20.44 4.88 -13.74
C CYS A 10 18.95 5.00 -13.45
N SER A 11 18.19 3.91 -13.54
CA SER A 11 16.77 3.89 -13.22
C SER A 11 16.52 4.25 -11.77
N GLY A 12 17.31 3.68 -10.83
CA GLY A 12 17.20 3.99 -9.40
C GLY A 12 17.49 5.46 -9.11
N VAL A 13 18.58 6.01 -9.65
CA VAL A 13 18.89 7.43 -9.47
C VAL A 13 17.76 8.32 -10.01
N ALA A 14 17.29 8.07 -11.22
CA ALA A 14 16.22 8.87 -11.83
C ALA A 14 14.91 8.79 -11.04
N ALA A 15 14.55 7.60 -10.53
CA ALA A 15 13.36 7.39 -9.71
C ALA A 15 13.43 8.18 -8.39
N HIS A 16 14.59 8.13 -7.70
CA HIS A 16 14.79 8.86 -6.46
C HIS A 16 14.85 10.38 -6.66
N GLU A 17 15.53 10.88 -7.69
CA GLU A 17 15.54 12.31 -8.02
C GLU A 17 14.11 12.82 -8.29
N GLY A 18 13.35 12.08 -9.08
CA GLY A 18 11.94 12.40 -9.37
C GLY A 18 11.08 12.41 -8.10
N ALA A 19 11.23 11.39 -7.26
CA ALA A 19 10.51 11.27 -6.00
C ALA A 19 10.85 12.41 -5.05
N TYR A 20 12.13 12.69 -4.77
CA TYR A 20 12.54 13.77 -3.87
C TYR A 20 12.09 15.14 -4.35
N GLY A 21 12.16 15.40 -5.67
CA GLY A 21 11.63 16.62 -6.26
C GLY A 21 10.12 16.78 -6.07
N ALA A 22 9.35 15.71 -6.20
CA ALA A 22 7.91 15.70 -5.96
C ALA A 22 7.59 15.97 -4.47
N PHE A 23 8.30 15.31 -3.54
CA PHE A 23 8.08 15.51 -2.10
C PHE A 23 8.40 16.89 -1.62
N PHE A 24 9.51 17.44 -2.05
CA PHE A 24 9.85 18.81 -1.72
C PHE A 24 8.70 19.75 -2.09
N LYS A 25 8.16 19.60 -3.30
CA LYS A 25 7.02 20.40 -3.77
C LYS A 25 5.76 20.19 -2.93
N VAL A 26 5.42 18.92 -2.62
CA VAL A 26 4.22 18.62 -1.80
C VAL A 26 4.38 19.17 -0.38
N ARG A 27 5.56 19.02 0.26
CA ARG A 27 5.83 19.60 1.59
C ARG A 27 5.72 21.11 1.58
N CYS A 28 6.30 21.78 0.58
CA CYS A 28 6.19 23.23 0.44
C CYS A 28 4.73 23.66 0.25
N MET A 29 3.99 22.95 -0.63
CA MET A 29 2.57 23.24 -0.89
C MET A 29 1.72 23.13 0.39
N VAL A 30 1.91 22.05 1.17
CA VAL A 30 1.18 21.86 2.43
C VAL A 30 1.59 22.93 3.45
N ALA A 31 2.88 23.24 3.58
CA ALA A 31 3.37 24.26 4.51
C ALA A 31 2.84 25.66 4.15
N GLU A 32 2.88 26.06 2.88
CA GLU A 32 2.35 27.32 2.40
C GLU A 32 0.83 27.43 2.61
N HIS A 33 0.12 26.31 2.39
CA HIS A 33 -1.31 26.24 2.62
C HIS A 33 -1.64 26.42 4.12
N LEU A 34 -0.95 25.69 5.00
CA LEU A 34 -1.12 25.79 6.45
C LEU A 34 -0.85 27.20 6.98
N ALA A 35 0.09 27.93 6.37
CA ALA A 35 0.37 29.33 6.75
C ALA A 35 -0.81 30.28 6.43
N LYS A 36 -1.71 29.90 5.53
CA LYS A 36 -2.88 30.69 5.12
C LYS A 36 -4.19 30.23 5.77
N VAL A 37 -4.19 29.07 6.43
CA VAL A 37 -5.37 28.52 7.12
C VAL A 37 -5.66 29.33 8.40
N PRO A 38 -6.94 29.66 8.70
CA PRO A 38 -7.32 30.36 9.93
C PRO A 38 -6.88 29.60 11.19
N LEU A 39 -6.40 30.33 12.20
CA LEU A 39 -5.93 29.77 13.47
C LEU A 39 -6.99 28.92 14.19
N GLY A 40 -8.27 29.27 14.07
CA GLY A 40 -9.37 28.49 14.65
C GLY A 40 -9.39 27.05 14.12
N THR A 41 -9.31 26.89 12.82
CA THR A 41 -9.30 25.57 12.15
C THR A 41 -8.04 24.78 12.49
N LEU A 42 -6.89 25.44 12.64
CA LEU A 42 -5.64 24.80 13.06
C LEU A 42 -5.73 24.28 14.50
N ASN A 43 -6.40 25.00 15.41
CA ASN A 43 -6.56 24.61 16.81
C ASN A 43 -7.49 23.40 16.99
N GLU A 44 -8.42 23.15 16.07
CA GLU A 44 -9.27 21.96 16.06
C GLU A 44 -8.50 20.70 15.71
N ARG A 45 -7.42 20.82 14.94
CA ARG A 45 -6.55 19.69 14.58
C ARG A 45 -5.42 19.53 15.59
N ARG A 46 -5.11 18.28 15.92
CA ARG A 46 -3.97 18.00 16.78
C ARG A 46 -2.67 18.27 16.01
N THR A 47 -1.75 19.02 16.61
CA THR A 47 -0.41 19.27 16.00
C THR A 47 0.29 17.96 15.59
N GLY A 48 0.04 16.86 16.32
CA GLY A 48 0.55 15.55 15.99
C GLY A 48 0.03 15.00 14.64
N ASP A 49 -1.22 15.26 14.30
CA ASP A 49 -1.82 14.79 13.04
C ASP A 49 -1.19 15.52 11.84
N ILE A 50 -0.98 16.83 11.96
CA ILE A 50 -0.29 17.63 10.94
C ILE A 50 1.16 17.16 10.76
N LYS A 51 1.88 16.91 11.88
CA LYS A 51 3.24 16.35 11.83
C LYS A 51 3.27 15.01 11.12
N THR A 52 2.30 14.11 11.41
CA THR A 52 2.20 12.79 10.76
C THR A 52 2.02 12.93 9.26
N VAL A 53 1.17 13.84 8.79
CA VAL A 53 0.99 14.07 7.35
C VAL A 53 2.27 14.61 6.72
N LEU A 54 2.91 15.61 7.31
CA LEU A 54 4.12 16.24 6.75
C LEU A 54 5.34 15.31 6.71
N ASN A 55 5.46 14.40 7.67
CA ASN A 55 6.59 13.47 7.74
C ASN A 55 6.23 12.09 7.21
N GLU A 56 5.32 11.38 7.88
CA GLU A 56 5.10 9.96 7.66
C GLU A 56 4.25 9.67 6.41
N ASP A 57 3.18 10.45 6.18
CA ASP A 57 2.31 10.20 5.05
C ASP A 57 2.95 10.65 3.73
N ILE A 58 3.67 11.77 3.72
CA ILE A 58 4.44 12.19 2.53
C ILE A 58 5.60 11.22 2.25
N GLU A 59 6.24 10.63 3.26
CA GLU A 59 7.27 9.61 3.10
C GLU A 59 6.72 8.32 2.44
N LYS A 60 5.46 7.95 2.72
CA LYS A 60 4.80 6.84 2.01
C LYS A 60 4.64 7.10 0.51
N LEU A 61 4.41 8.37 0.12
CA LEU A 61 4.37 8.76 -1.29
C LEU A 61 5.75 8.60 -1.95
N GLU A 62 6.82 8.87 -1.21
CA GLU A 62 8.20 8.61 -1.65
C GLU A 62 8.39 7.15 -2.00
N LEU A 63 8.17 6.29 -1.02
CA LEU A 63 8.33 4.86 -1.19
C LEU A 63 7.57 4.35 -2.42
N PHE A 64 6.39 4.91 -2.66
CA PHE A 64 5.59 4.54 -3.83
C PHE A 64 6.24 5.00 -5.14
N LEU A 65 6.64 6.25 -5.25
CA LEU A 65 7.19 6.81 -6.49
C LEU A 65 8.59 6.29 -6.79
N ALA A 66 9.45 6.14 -5.76
CA ALA A 66 10.83 5.73 -5.94
C ALA A 66 10.99 4.21 -6.16
N HIS A 67 10.09 3.39 -5.58
CA HIS A 67 10.22 1.92 -5.57
C HIS A 67 9.00 1.24 -6.19
N ASN A 68 7.81 1.44 -5.62
CA ASN A 68 6.63 0.66 -6.01
C ASN A 68 6.20 0.89 -7.46
N LEU A 69 6.33 2.11 -7.98
CA LEU A 69 5.94 2.42 -9.36
C LEU A 69 6.93 1.83 -10.39
N PRO A 70 8.26 1.96 -10.25
CA PRO A 70 9.21 1.24 -11.09
C PRO A 70 9.05 -0.28 -11.01
N ASP A 71 8.85 -0.82 -9.82
CA ASP A 71 8.66 -2.25 -9.60
C ASP A 71 7.37 -2.76 -10.28
N LEU A 72 6.27 -2.00 -10.18
CA LEU A 72 5.02 -2.31 -10.88
C LEU A 72 5.24 -2.45 -12.40
N VAL A 73 5.99 -1.52 -12.99
CA VAL A 73 6.33 -1.58 -14.42
C VAL A 73 7.16 -2.83 -14.73
N CYS A 74 8.16 -3.14 -13.91
CA CYS A 74 9.00 -4.33 -14.10
C CYS A 74 8.19 -5.62 -13.99
N TYR A 75 7.34 -5.74 -12.97
CA TYR A 75 6.52 -6.95 -12.74
C TYR A 75 5.40 -7.14 -13.76
N MET A 76 5.00 -6.08 -14.46
CA MET A 76 4.03 -6.18 -15.55
C MET A 76 4.72 -6.41 -16.90
N VAL A 77 5.73 -5.61 -17.22
CA VAL A 77 6.37 -5.63 -18.55
C VAL A 77 7.24 -6.86 -18.73
N GLY A 78 7.97 -7.29 -17.68
CA GLY A 78 8.86 -8.46 -17.75
C GLY A 78 8.14 -9.74 -18.18
N PRO A 79 7.13 -10.20 -17.42
CA PRO A 79 6.36 -11.39 -17.80
C PRO A 79 5.67 -11.30 -19.16
N VAL A 80 5.12 -10.13 -19.51
CA VAL A 80 4.48 -9.93 -20.82
C VAL A 80 5.50 -10.03 -21.95
N ALA A 81 6.67 -9.42 -21.82
CA ALA A 81 7.73 -9.50 -22.82
C ALA A 81 8.23 -10.94 -22.99
N ILE A 82 8.43 -11.66 -21.87
CA ILE A 82 8.84 -13.06 -21.90
C ILE A 82 7.76 -13.92 -22.56
N PHE A 83 6.50 -13.72 -22.22
CA PHE A 83 5.39 -14.47 -22.83
C PHE A 83 5.32 -14.24 -24.35
N ILE A 84 5.43 -12.98 -24.81
CA ILE A 84 5.47 -12.66 -26.25
C ILE A 84 6.66 -13.36 -26.92
N TYR A 85 7.81 -13.38 -26.28
CA TYR A 85 8.99 -14.10 -26.78
C TYR A 85 8.72 -15.61 -26.88
N LEU A 86 8.14 -16.24 -25.85
CA LEU A 86 7.79 -17.66 -25.85
C LEU A 86 6.78 -17.99 -26.96
N MET A 87 5.85 -17.10 -27.26
CA MET A 87 4.90 -17.24 -28.38
C MET A 87 5.61 -17.32 -29.75
N THR A 88 6.75 -16.64 -29.92
CA THR A 88 7.53 -16.72 -31.19
C THR A 88 8.26 -18.05 -31.32
N VAL A 89 8.52 -18.74 -30.21
CA VAL A 89 9.25 -20.04 -30.23
C VAL A 89 8.29 -21.22 -30.40
N ASN A 90 7.22 -21.30 -29.59
CA ASN A 90 6.22 -22.36 -29.71
C ASN A 90 4.89 -21.92 -29.08
N ILE A 91 3.90 -21.63 -29.90
CA ILE A 91 2.59 -21.12 -29.47
C ILE A 91 1.86 -22.08 -28.50
N PRO A 92 1.70 -23.38 -28.78
CA PRO A 92 1.03 -24.30 -27.87
C PRO A 92 1.65 -24.32 -26.46
N LEU A 93 2.98 -24.40 -26.36
CA LEU A 93 3.67 -24.43 -25.06
C LEU A 93 3.59 -23.08 -24.33
N ALA A 94 3.67 -21.96 -25.07
CA ALA A 94 3.48 -20.65 -24.50
C ALA A 94 2.07 -20.48 -23.90
N LEU A 95 1.03 -20.95 -24.57
CA LEU A 95 -0.33 -20.92 -24.01
C LEU A 95 -0.49 -21.81 -22.78
N VAL A 96 0.15 -23.00 -22.80
CA VAL A 96 0.17 -23.88 -21.62
C VAL A 96 0.85 -23.21 -20.43
N SER A 97 1.91 -22.42 -20.64
CA SER A 97 2.59 -21.71 -19.55
C SER A 97 1.70 -20.72 -18.82
N LEU A 98 0.60 -20.22 -19.40
CA LEU A 98 -0.38 -19.36 -18.74
C LEU A 98 -1.39 -20.09 -17.86
N VAL A 99 -1.53 -21.40 -17.99
CA VAL A 99 -2.53 -22.18 -17.24
C VAL A 99 -2.38 -21.98 -15.72
N PRO A 100 -1.18 -22.06 -15.13
CA PRO A 100 -1.00 -21.80 -13.71
C PRO A 100 -1.47 -20.39 -13.28
N LEU A 101 -1.19 -19.37 -14.09
CA LEU A 101 -1.62 -18.00 -13.82
C LEU A 101 -3.15 -17.87 -13.84
N ILE A 102 -3.82 -18.44 -14.83
CA ILE A 102 -5.28 -18.41 -14.91
C ILE A 102 -5.91 -19.06 -13.68
N LEU A 103 -5.40 -20.23 -13.27
CA LEU A 103 -5.86 -20.91 -12.07
C LEU A 103 -5.58 -20.09 -10.81
N ALA A 104 -4.40 -19.50 -10.71
CA ALA A 104 -4.02 -18.64 -9.59
C ALA A 104 -4.94 -17.42 -9.47
N VAL A 105 -5.28 -16.75 -10.58
CA VAL A 105 -6.21 -15.61 -10.60
C VAL A 105 -7.61 -16.05 -10.17
N VAL A 106 -8.09 -17.21 -10.59
CA VAL A 106 -9.38 -17.75 -10.15
C VAL A 106 -9.39 -18.00 -8.65
N VAL A 107 -8.33 -18.62 -8.11
CA VAL A 107 -8.19 -18.87 -6.66
C VAL A 107 -8.21 -17.56 -5.88
N MET A 108 -7.48 -16.54 -6.34
CA MET A 108 -7.47 -15.21 -5.70
C MET A 108 -8.85 -14.54 -5.76
N GLY A 109 -9.54 -14.61 -6.89
CA GLY A 109 -10.90 -14.09 -7.03
C GLY A 109 -11.90 -14.74 -6.07
N VAL A 110 -11.82 -16.07 -5.92
CA VAL A 110 -12.63 -16.82 -4.94
C VAL A 110 -12.25 -16.42 -3.49
N MET A 111 -10.97 -16.27 -3.21
CA MET A 111 -10.49 -15.83 -1.89
C MET A 111 -11.08 -14.46 -1.52
N PHE A 112 -10.94 -13.46 -2.38
CA PHE A 112 -11.47 -12.11 -2.10
C PHE A 112 -12.98 -12.11 -1.91
N ARG A 113 -13.71 -12.87 -2.72
CA ARG A 113 -15.17 -12.99 -2.57
C ARG A 113 -15.57 -13.65 -1.23
N ASN A 114 -14.82 -14.64 -0.77
CA ASN A 114 -15.12 -15.36 0.47
C ASN A 114 -14.62 -14.65 1.73
N THR A 115 -13.78 -13.63 1.60
CA THR A 115 -13.22 -12.85 2.71
C THR A 115 -13.73 -11.42 2.74
N ASP A 116 -14.80 -11.13 2.00
CA ASP A 116 -15.44 -9.81 1.99
C ASP A 116 -15.83 -9.36 3.42
N GLY A 117 -15.48 -8.13 3.77
CA GLY A 117 -15.69 -7.55 5.09
C GLY A 117 -14.79 -8.10 6.22
N LEU A 118 -14.02 -9.17 6.00
CA LEU A 118 -13.12 -9.73 7.02
C LEU A 118 -11.98 -8.75 7.37
N MET A 119 -11.40 -8.13 6.37
CA MET A 119 -10.33 -7.14 6.58
C MET A 119 -10.84 -5.91 7.33
N ASP A 120 -12.06 -5.45 7.05
CA ASP A 120 -12.69 -4.34 7.77
C ASP A 120 -12.93 -4.69 9.26
N ARG A 121 -13.36 -5.93 9.54
CA ARG A 121 -13.51 -6.41 10.92
C ARG A 121 -12.16 -6.46 11.63
N THR A 122 -11.12 -6.96 10.97
CA THR A 122 -9.76 -7.00 11.51
C THR A 122 -9.24 -5.59 11.79
N ASN A 123 -9.42 -4.64 10.86
CA ASN A 123 -9.03 -3.25 11.05
C ASN A 123 -9.77 -2.57 12.20
N ARG A 124 -11.07 -2.85 12.38
CA ARG A 124 -11.85 -2.35 13.53
C ARG A 124 -11.32 -2.90 14.85
N SER A 125 -10.95 -4.18 14.91
CA SER A 125 -10.36 -4.78 16.10
C SER A 125 -9.04 -4.13 16.48
N ILE A 126 -8.17 -3.86 15.50
CA ILE A 126 -6.91 -3.12 15.69
C ILE A 126 -7.17 -1.71 16.22
N THR A 127 -8.16 -1.00 15.66
CA THR A 127 -8.54 0.35 16.10
C THR A 127 -9.06 0.33 17.55
N THR A 128 -9.87 -0.68 17.90
CA THR A 128 -10.37 -0.87 19.25
C THR A 128 -9.23 -1.13 20.23
N LEU A 129 -8.29 -2.03 19.87
CA LEU A 129 -7.11 -2.29 20.71
C LEU A 129 -6.28 -1.03 20.93
N ASN A 130 -6.01 -0.27 19.88
CA ASN A 130 -5.26 0.98 19.99
C ASN A 130 -5.94 1.98 20.93
N SER A 131 -7.27 2.12 20.85
CA SER A 131 -8.04 3.01 21.72
C SER A 131 -7.98 2.57 23.17
N VAL A 132 -8.15 1.27 23.44
CA VAL A 132 -8.06 0.68 24.78
C VAL A 132 -6.64 0.79 25.35
N MET A 133 -5.61 0.65 24.50
CA MET A 133 -4.21 0.80 24.89
C MET A 133 -3.92 2.24 25.33
N ILE A 134 -4.38 3.24 24.56
CA ILE A 134 -4.22 4.65 24.92
C ILE A 134 -4.93 4.95 26.24
N GLU A 135 -6.18 4.47 26.41
CA GLU A 135 -6.94 4.62 27.66
C GLU A 135 -6.21 4.00 28.86
N TYR A 136 -5.68 2.77 28.68
CA TYR A 136 -4.94 2.06 29.72
C TYR A 136 -3.66 2.79 30.14
N ILE A 137 -2.86 3.24 29.17
CA ILE A 137 -1.60 3.97 29.42
C ILE A 137 -1.89 5.34 30.08
N SER A 138 -2.83 6.09 29.53
CA SER A 138 -3.19 7.43 30.04
C SER A 138 -3.80 7.36 31.43
N GLY A 139 -4.59 6.31 31.69
CA GLY A 139 -5.22 6.06 33.00
C GLY A 139 -4.32 5.42 34.05
N MET A 140 -3.05 5.09 33.72
CA MET A 140 -2.17 4.31 34.60
C MET A 140 -1.97 4.93 36.00
N LYS A 141 -1.91 6.26 36.08
CA LYS A 141 -1.79 6.96 37.38
C LYS A 141 -3.02 6.69 38.28
N LEU A 142 -4.22 6.77 37.69
CA LEU A 142 -5.49 6.51 38.42
C LEU A 142 -5.62 5.02 38.78
N ILE A 143 -5.29 4.13 37.87
CA ILE A 143 -5.30 2.69 38.08
C ILE A 143 -4.44 2.32 39.28
N LYS A 144 -3.24 2.88 39.40
CA LYS A 144 -2.33 2.66 40.53
C LYS A 144 -2.86 3.32 41.81
N ALA A 145 -3.38 4.55 41.73
CA ALA A 145 -3.87 5.28 42.91
C ALA A 145 -5.07 4.59 43.56
N TYR A 146 -5.98 4.02 42.77
CA TYR A 146 -7.20 3.37 43.23
C TYR A 146 -7.13 1.82 43.27
N ASN A 147 -5.95 1.24 42.99
CA ASN A 147 -5.72 -0.21 42.95
C ASN A 147 -6.70 -0.97 42.04
N MET A 148 -7.09 -0.33 40.92
CA MET A 148 -8.02 -0.88 39.91
C MET A 148 -7.33 -1.74 38.83
N GLY A 149 -6.13 -2.25 39.12
CA GLY A 149 -5.28 -2.94 38.14
C GLY A 149 -5.95 -4.14 37.48
N SER A 150 -6.71 -4.95 38.24
CA SER A 150 -7.33 -6.17 37.70
C SER A 150 -8.43 -5.90 36.65
N LYS A 151 -9.31 -4.92 36.87
CA LYS A 151 -10.40 -4.58 35.93
C LYS A 151 -9.88 -3.91 34.64
N SER A 152 -8.97 -2.96 34.81
CA SER A 152 -8.36 -2.28 33.66
C SER A 152 -7.50 -3.23 32.81
N PHE A 153 -6.80 -4.15 33.47
CA PHE A 153 -6.04 -5.19 32.78
C PHE A 153 -6.95 -6.17 32.03
N GLN A 154 -8.11 -6.54 32.58
CA GLN A 154 -9.09 -7.41 31.91
C GLN A 154 -9.62 -6.78 30.63
N LYS A 155 -9.95 -5.48 30.62
CA LYS A 155 -10.38 -4.76 29.43
C LYS A 155 -9.30 -4.77 28.34
N PHE A 156 -8.07 -4.47 28.72
CA PHE A 156 -6.92 -4.46 27.79
C PHE A 156 -6.61 -5.87 27.27
N SER A 157 -6.54 -6.86 28.14
CA SER A 157 -6.32 -8.26 27.77
C SER A 157 -7.44 -8.79 26.85
N GLY A 158 -8.69 -8.42 27.11
CA GLY A 158 -9.82 -8.77 26.26
C GLY A 158 -9.68 -8.20 24.82
N ALA A 159 -9.26 -6.94 24.70
CA ALA A 159 -9.02 -6.33 23.39
C ALA A 159 -7.87 -7.02 22.62
N ILE A 160 -6.80 -7.43 23.32
CA ILE A 160 -5.71 -8.22 22.71
C ILE A 160 -6.21 -9.59 22.24
N GLN A 161 -7.04 -10.26 23.05
CA GLN A 161 -7.59 -11.57 22.69
C GLN A 161 -8.51 -11.46 21.47
N GLU A 162 -9.33 -10.42 21.39
CA GLU A 162 -10.21 -10.17 20.25
C GLU A 162 -9.41 -9.91 18.97
N GLU A 163 -8.39 -9.06 19.04
CA GLU A 163 -7.50 -8.78 17.91
C GLU A 163 -6.78 -10.05 17.45
N ASN A 164 -6.24 -10.85 18.38
CA ASN A 164 -5.59 -12.12 18.06
C ASN A 164 -6.58 -13.12 17.44
N ALA A 165 -7.83 -13.18 17.93
CA ALA A 165 -8.86 -14.02 17.33
C ALA A 165 -9.18 -13.60 15.88
N MET A 166 -9.25 -12.30 15.61
CA MET A 166 -9.46 -11.77 14.25
C MET A 166 -8.29 -12.12 13.31
N TRP A 167 -7.05 -11.97 13.78
CA TRP A 167 -5.87 -12.38 12.99
C TRP A 167 -5.83 -13.89 12.72
N ASN A 168 -6.21 -14.71 13.70
CA ASN A 168 -6.32 -16.16 13.52
C ASN A 168 -7.42 -16.53 12.52
N GLU A 169 -8.58 -15.87 12.56
CA GLU A 169 -9.65 -16.08 11.58
C GLU A 169 -9.19 -15.66 10.18
N THR A 170 -8.56 -14.50 10.06
CA THR A 170 -8.00 -14.00 8.81
C THR A 170 -6.97 -14.97 8.22
N SER A 171 -6.02 -15.42 9.03
CA SER A 171 -4.98 -16.36 8.61
C SER A 171 -5.57 -17.70 8.16
N ARG A 172 -6.59 -18.21 8.88
CA ARG A 172 -7.24 -19.48 8.50
C ARG A 172 -8.03 -19.37 7.20
N ARG A 173 -8.66 -18.22 6.93
CA ARG A 173 -9.46 -18.02 5.71
C ARG A 173 -8.63 -17.63 4.50
N MET A 174 -7.62 -16.80 4.69
CA MET A 174 -6.78 -16.30 3.60
C MET A 174 -5.54 -17.15 3.35
N GLY A 175 -4.99 -17.81 4.37
CA GLY A 175 -3.75 -18.59 4.26
C GLY A 175 -3.80 -19.71 3.23
N PRO A 176 -4.77 -20.66 3.28
CA PRO A 176 -4.83 -21.74 2.32
C PRO A 176 -5.00 -21.29 0.85
N PRO A 177 -5.93 -20.37 0.51
CA PRO A 177 -6.02 -19.87 -0.85
C PRO A 177 -4.75 -19.13 -1.30
N TYR A 178 -4.14 -18.36 -0.42
CA TYR A 178 -2.87 -17.69 -0.71
C TYR A 178 -1.74 -18.68 -0.98
N ALA A 179 -1.59 -19.70 -0.14
CA ALA A 179 -0.61 -20.76 -0.37
C ALA A 179 -0.86 -21.49 -1.69
N THR A 180 -2.14 -21.75 -2.03
CA THR A 180 -2.51 -22.34 -3.31
C THR A 180 -2.13 -21.45 -4.49
N PHE A 181 -2.36 -20.13 -4.39
CA PHE A 181 -1.95 -19.16 -5.38
C PHE A 181 -0.43 -19.21 -5.61
N VAL A 182 0.37 -19.18 -4.54
CA VAL A 182 1.83 -19.24 -4.63
C VAL A 182 2.30 -20.52 -5.30
N VAL A 183 1.77 -21.68 -4.85
CA VAL A 183 2.12 -22.99 -5.42
C VAL A 183 1.73 -23.08 -6.90
N LEU A 184 0.57 -22.56 -7.29
CA LEU A 184 0.15 -22.55 -8.70
C LEU A 184 1.12 -21.75 -9.58
N ILE A 185 1.56 -20.57 -9.13
CA ILE A 185 2.52 -19.76 -9.90
C ILE A 185 3.88 -20.47 -10.00
N GLU A 186 4.31 -21.13 -8.93
CA GLU A 186 5.61 -21.81 -8.88
C GLU A 186 5.61 -23.19 -9.56
N CYS A 187 4.45 -23.81 -9.76
CA CYS A 187 4.37 -25.17 -10.33
C CYS A 187 4.48 -25.22 -11.87
N GLY A 188 4.83 -24.12 -12.54
CA GLY A 188 4.99 -24.09 -14.00
C GLY A 188 5.89 -25.20 -14.56
N MET A 189 6.95 -25.57 -13.82
CA MET A 189 7.86 -26.65 -14.21
C MET A 189 7.16 -28.02 -14.30
N LEU A 190 6.16 -28.28 -13.44
CA LEU A 190 5.38 -29.52 -13.46
C LEU A 190 4.57 -29.71 -14.77
N LEU A 191 4.26 -28.61 -15.45
CA LEU A 191 3.59 -28.63 -16.75
C LEU A 191 4.60 -28.59 -17.90
N MET A 192 5.65 -27.76 -17.78
CA MET A 192 6.61 -27.54 -18.87
C MET A 192 7.48 -28.78 -19.13
N VAL A 193 7.90 -29.51 -18.10
CA VAL A 193 8.74 -30.69 -18.27
C VAL A 193 8.01 -31.83 -19.02
N PRO A 194 6.82 -32.31 -18.59
CA PRO A 194 6.18 -33.41 -19.28
C PRO A 194 5.63 -33.01 -20.66
N LEU A 195 4.98 -31.86 -20.78
CA LEU A 195 4.42 -31.42 -22.05
C LEU A 195 5.50 -31.01 -23.06
N GLY A 196 6.49 -30.22 -22.62
CA GLY A 196 7.64 -29.88 -23.46
C GLY A 196 8.46 -31.09 -23.86
N GLY A 197 8.64 -32.08 -22.94
CA GLY A 197 9.25 -33.37 -23.23
C GLY A 197 8.50 -34.17 -24.29
N MET A 198 7.16 -34.21 -24.25
CA MET A 198 6.37 -34.85 -25.29
C MET A 198 6.57 -34.18 -26.68
N PHE A 199 6.60 -32.84 -26.76
CA PHE A 199 6.87 -32.16 -28.01
C PHE A 199 8.29 -32.40 -28.51
N PHE A 200 9.28 -32.45 -27.60
CA PHE A 200 10.66 -32.77 -27.92
C PHE A 200 10.80 -34.22 -28.46
N LEU A 201 10.23 -35.21 -27.78
CA LEU A 201 10.28 -36.61 -28.21
C LEU A 201 9.56 -36.86 -29.56
N LYS A 202 8.55 -36.07 -29.87
CA LYS A 202 7.87 -36.09 -31.18
C LYS A 202 8.67 -35.39 -32.28
N GLY A 203 9.84 -34.80 -31.96
CA GLY A 203 10.65 -34.06 -32.94
C GLY A 203 10.09 -32.70 -33.34
N SER A 204 9.02 -32.23 -32.70
CA SER A 204 8.38 -30.94 -33.01
C SER A 204 8.99 -29.75 -32.26
N LEU A 205 9.89 -30.01 -31.31
CA LEU A 205 10.58 -28.97 -30.52
C LEU A 205 12.09 -29.27 -30.47
N ALA A 206 12.92 -28.27 -30.76
CA ALA A 206 14.35 -28.39 -30.62
C ALA A 206 14.77 -28.49 -29.13
N ALA A 207 15.89 -29.15 -28.84
CA ALA A 207 16.41 -29.30 -27.46
C ALA A 207 16.62 -27.96 -26.75
N SER A 208 17.16 -26.96 -27.47
CA SER A 208 17.34 -25.59 -26.95
C SER A 208 16.02 -24.91 -26.59
N ALA A 209 14.99 -25.08 -27.40
CA ALA A 209 13.67 -24.56 -27.12
C ALA A 209 13.00 -25.29 -25.94
N PHE A 210 13.17 -26.59 -25.82
CA PHE A 210 12.69 -27.36 -24.67
C PHE A 210 13.32 -26.83 -23.37
N LEU A 211 14.63 -26.69 -23.32
CA LEU A 211 15.33 -26.14 -22.16
C LEU A 211 14.90 -24.70 -21.84
N LEU A 212 14.65 -23.88 -22.87
CA LEU A 212 14.12 -22.52 -22.72
C LEU A 212 12.75 -22.54 -22.00
N PHE A 213 11.82 -23.39 -22.44
CA PHE A 213 10.50 -23.51 -21.82
C PHE A 213 10.58 -24.09 -20.41
N VAL A 214 11.43 -25.06 -20.16
CA VAL A 214 11.63 -25.63 -18.81
C VAL A 214 12.16 -24.56 -17.85
N TYR A 215 13.09 -23.73 -18.26
CA TYR A 215 13.68 -22.73 -17.38
C TYR A 215 12.91 -21.41 -17.40
N VAL A 216 12.77 -20.76 -18.55
CA VAL A 216 12.16 -19.43 -18.65
C VAL A 216 10.63 -19.55 -18.59
N GLY A 217 10.04 -20.50 -19.32
CA GLY A 217 8.59 -20.71 -19.38
C GLY A 217 7.96 -21.21 -18.08
N SER A 218 8.76 -21.74 -17.15
CA SER A 218 8.27 -22.13 -15.82
C SER A 218 8.43 -21.04 -14.76
N MET A 219 9.40 -20.13 -14.93
CA MET A 219 9.77 -19.19 -13.88
C MET A 219 9.30 -17.75 -14.11
N TYR A 220 8.96 -17.35 -15.34
CA TYR A 220 8.61 -15.95 -15.61
C TYR A 220 7.34 -15.47 -14.86
N LEU A 221 6.45 -16.37 -14.50
CA LEU A 221 5.25 -16.05 -13.73
C LEU A 221 5.55 -15.73 -12.26
N THR A 222 6.69 -16.19 -11.73
CA THR A 222 7.08 -15.88 -10.35
C THR A 222 7.33 -14.40 -10.14
N GLU A 223 7.69 -13.67 -11.21
CA GLU A 223 7.85 -12.21 -11.21
C GLU A 223 6.52 -11.46 -10.98
N ILE A 224 5.37 -12.13 -11.16
CA ILE A 224 4.04 -11.54 -10.91
C ILE A 224 3.69 -11.56 -9.42
N ARG A 225 4.29 -12.45 -8.64
CA ARG A 225 4.00 -12.63 -7.22
C ARG A 225 4.11 -11.34 -6.40
N PRO A 226 5.15 -10.49 -6.56
CA PRO A 226 5.28 -9.25 -5.80
C PRO A 226 4.16 -8.22 -6.08
N LEU A 227 3.41 -8.33 -7.18
CA LEU A 227 2.26 -7.45 -7.45
C LEU A 227 1.22 -7.47 -6.34
N GLN A 228 1.09 -8.58 -5.61
CA GLN A 228 0.17 -8.69 -4.49
C GLN A 228 0.61 -7.80 -3.30
N GLU A 229 1.90 -7.73 -3.02
CA GLU A 229 2.45 -6.87 -1.96
C GLU A 229 2.29 -5.39 -2.32
N LEU A 230 2.43 -5.05 -3.61
CA LEU A 230 2.17 -3.70 -4.10
C LEU A 230 0.73 -3.24 -3.87
N GLY A 231 -0.25 -4.15 -3.90
CA GLY A 231 -1.65 -3.83 -3.63
C GLY A 231 -1.87 -3.26 -2.22
N THR A 232 -1.21 -3.82 -1.21
CA THR A 232 -1.27 -3.32 0.17
C THR A 232 -0.58 -1.96 0.31
N ASN A 233 0.58 -1.79 -0.33
CA ASN A 233 1.29 -0.52 -0.34
C ASN A 233 0.47 0.57 -1.04
N PHE A 234 -0.21 0.24 -2.12
CA PHE A 234 -1.09 1.16 -2.84
C PHE A 234 -2.24 1.68 -1.96
N ALA A 235 -2.88 0.82 -1.17
CA ALA A 235 -3.92 1.22 -0.23
C ALA A 235 -3.39 2.20 0.84
N ASN A 236 -2.18 1.97 1.37
CA ASN A 236 -1.53 2.87 2.31
C ASN A 236 -1.23 4.24 1.70
N VAL A 237 -0.79 4.26 0.44
CA VAL A 237 -0.52 5.49 -0.32
C VAL A 237 -1.80 6.27 -0.59
N LEU A 238 -2.89 5.60 -0.98
CA LEU A 238 -4.19 6.26 -1.15
C LEU A 238 -4.67 6.90 0.16
N GLY A 239 -4.48 6.23 1.30
CA GLY A 239 -4.76 6.81 2.62
C GLY A 239 -3.93 8.06 2.90
N ALA A 240 -2.64 8.05 2.57
CA ALA A 240 -1.75 9.19 2.73
C ALA A 240 -2.14 10.38 1.81
N ILE A 241 -2.51 10.09 0.55
CA ILE A 241 -3.03 11.10 -0.39
C ILE A 241 -4.31 11.72 0.15
N THR A 242 -5.25 10.91 0.63
CA THR A 242 -6.52 11.41 1.18
C THR A 242 -6.29 12.35 2.35
N LYS A 243 -5.45 11.99 3.32
CA LYS A 243 -5.13 12.84 4.47
C LYS A 243 -4.42 14.13 4.06
N THR A 244 -3.49 14.06 3.11
CA THR A 244 -2.82 15.25 2.57
C THR A 244 -3.82 16.17 1.87
N LYS A 245 -4.73 15.60 1.09
CA LYS A 245 -5.80 16.34 0.43
C LYS A 245 -6.75 16.99 1.43
N GLU A 246 -7.15 16.30 2.50
CA GLU A 246 -7.98 16.87 3.57
C GLU A 246 -7.37 18.11 4.24
N ILE A 247 -6.04 18.22 4.26
CA ILE A 247 -5.37 19.45 4.74
C ILE A 247 -5.45 20.55 3.67
N LEU A 248 -5.20 20.21 2.41
CA LEU A 248 -5.20 21.17 1.31
C LEU A 248 -6.60 21.67 0.92
N ASP A 249 -7.65 20.91 1.22
CA ASP A 249 -9.05 21.28 0.99
C ASP A 249 -9.58 22.23 2.09
N VAL A 250 -8.84 22.48 3.15
CA VAL A 250 -9.25 23.44 4.19
C VAL A 250 -9.29 24.85 3.59
N PRO A 251 -10.37 25.60 3.75
CA PRO A 251 -10.46 26.97 3.22
C PRO A 251 -9.36 27.86 3.81
N VAL A 252 -8.67 28.58 2.94
CA VAL A 252 -7.68 29.57 3.34
C VAL A 252 -8.33 30.93 3.58
N TYR A 253 -7.71 31.75 4.43
CA TYR A 253 -8.14 33.11 4.63
C TYR A 253 -7.62 33.99 3.47
N GLU A 254 -8.57 34.51 2.68
CA GLU A 254 -8.28 35.52 1.65
C GLU A 254 -8.53 36.89 2.27
N GLY A 255 -7.48 37.49 2.81
CA GLY A 255 -7.55 38.86 3.32
C GLY A 255 -7.71 39.89 2.20
N GLY A 256 -8.37 41.00 2.49
CA GLY A 256 -8.40 42.15 1.59
C GLY A 256 -6.99 42.84 1.54
N MET A 257 -6.63 43.30 0.34
CA MET A 257 -5.38 44.06 0.13
C MET A 257 -5.60 45.58 0.27
N ASP A 258 -6.83 46.00 0.49
CA ASP A 258 -7.14 47.43 0.63
C ASP A 258 -6.81 47.91 2.05
N PHE A 259 -5.77 48.72 2.15
CA PHE A 259 -5.45 49.41 3.38
C PHE A 259 -6.27 50.72 3.44
N PRO A 260 -7.07 50.91 4.49
CA PRO A 260 -7.80 52.17 4.66
C PRO A 260 -6.81 53.34 4.89
N GLU A 261 -7.14 54.52 4.36
CA GLU A 261 -6.34 55.74 4.57
C GLU A 261 -6.30 56.19 6.05
N ASN A 262 -7.35 55.78 6.79
CA ASN A 262 -7.41 56.04 8.24
C ASN A 262 -6.93 54.80 9.01
N HIS A 263 -6.07 55.03 10.01
CA HIS A 263 -5.46 53.98 10.85
C HIS A 263 -6.25 53.74 12.15
N ASP A 264 -7.45 54.34 12.30
CA ASP A 264 -8.30 54.15 13.47
C ASP A 264 -9.00 52.79 13.40
N ILE A 265 -8.96 52.06 14.51
CA ILE A 265 -9.66 50.77 14.66
C ILE A 265 -10.86 50.97 15.57
N GLU A 266 -12.07 50.88 15.04
CA GLU A 266 -13.31 50.99 15.80
C GLU A 266 -14.06 49.64 15.82
N LEU A 267 -14.30 49.08 17.02
CA LEU A 267 -15.02 47.84 17.23
C LEU A 267 -16.43 48.15 17.75
N LYS A 268 -17.46 47.99 16.91
CA LYS A 268 -18.88 48.22 17.29
C LYS A 268 -19.64 46.92 17.30
N ASN A 269 -20.09 46.44 18.45
CA ASN A 269 -20.92 45.23 18.61
C ASN A 269 -20.33 43.99 17.94
N VAL A 270 -18.99 43.83 18.01
CA VAL A 270 -18.32 42.68 17.38
C VAL A 270 -18.57 41.43 18.21
N ARG A 271 -19.08 40.39 17.56
CA ARG A 271 -19.11 39.02 18.09
C ARG A 271 -18.19 38.16 17.20
N PHE A 272 -17.39 37.33 17.83
CA PHE A 272 -16.48 36.44 17.14
C PHE A 272 -16.68 35.00 17.62
N SER A 273 -16.72 34.07 16.70
CA SER A 273 -16.72 32.63 16.97
C SER A 273 -15.92 31.93 15.89
N TYR A 274 -15.15 30.89 16.26
CA TYR A 274 -14.41 30.05 15.31
C TYR A 274 -15.31 29.04 14.59
N ASP A 275 -16.41 28.66 15.21
CA ASP A 275 -17.33 27.60 14.75
C ASP A 275 -18.72 28.11 14.34
N GLY A 276 -18.94 29.42 14.37
CA GLY A 276 -20.22 30.05 14.01
C GLY A 276 -21.35 29.85 15.03
N ARG A 277 -21.04 29.37 16.26
CA ARG A 277 -21.93 29.20 17.40
C ARG A 277 -21.76 30.29 18.45
#